data_ff421f931ab00d5822ce86806c68c125
#
_entry.id   ff421f931ab00d5822ce86806c68c125
#
_cell.length_a   1.000
_cell.length_b   1.000
_cell.length_c   1.000
_cell.angle_alpha   90.00
_cell.angle_beta   90.00
_cell.angle_gamma   90.00
#
_symmetry.space_group_name_H-M   'P 1'
#
loop_
_entity.id
_entity.type
_entity.pdbx_description
1 polymer ?
#
loop_
_entity_poly.entity_id
_entity_poly.type
_entity_poly.pdbx_seq_one_letter_code
_entity_poly.pdbx_strand_id
1 'polypeptide(L)'
;MLPGMKGGPLAPYACDPARSRGRRYPEADAPTRNAFQRDRDRIVHSTAFRRLVYKTQVFLNHEGDLYRTRLTHSLEVAQLGRSMARSLRLNEDLVEAIALAHDLGHTPFGHAGQDALQDCMAAHGGFEHNLQSLRVVDELEERYPQFNGLNLSFETREGILKHCALRHAREIEAREPGGVAARFLRRTQPSLEAQLCNLADEIAYNAHDIDDGIRSGLLSVAQMQQVPLFALYSEQTLAEHPAVQGRRHVYEVIRRMLSDQVYDVINATSAALQALGEPDLAAVRAAPALVQFSATMRAQSSALKSFLFANLYRHPQVMLTTEQARTVVAELFAAYLSAPHEMPSDFAARADRPRAVADYIAGMTDRFAGREHARLTGRQLLGAE
;
A
#
# COMPACT_ATOMS: atom_id res chain seq x y z
N MET A 1 -20.40 24.69 4.12
CA MET A 1 -19.00 25.15 4.07
C MET A 1 -18.30 24.69 5.33
N LEU A 2 -17.34 23.78 5.21
CA LEU A 2 -16.51 23.34 6.34
C LEU A 2 -15.60 24.52 6.75
N PRO A 3 -15.55 24.94 8.02
CA PRO A 3 -14.68 26.00 8.46
C PRO A 3 -13.24 25.50 8.52
N GLY A 4 -12.31 26.18 7.84
CA GLY A 4 -10.88 26.10 8.12
C GLY A 4 -10.00 25.34 7.15
N MET A 5 -9.96 25.73 5.89
CA MET A 5 -8.95 25.24 4.92
C MET A 5 -7.62 26.02 4.96
N LYS A 6 -7.15 26.45 6.12
CA LYS A 6 -5.76 26.89 6.29
C LYS A 6 -5.17 26.01 7.36
N GLY A 7 -4.04 25.38 7.10
CA GLY A 7 -3.35 24.48 8.02
C GLY A 7 -3.23 25.06 9.42
N GLY A 8 -4.15 24.66 10.29
CA GLY A 8 -4.15 25.02 11.69
C GLY A 8 -3.15 24.14 12.45
N PRO A 9 -2.91 24.40 13.75
CA PRO A 9 -2.09 23.55 14.58
C PRO A 9 -2.64 22.11 14.57
N LEU A 10 -1.74 21.13 14.73
CA LEU A 10 -2.11 19.72 14.87
C LEU A 10 -3.14 19.53 15.99
N ALA A 11 -4.06 18.60 15.81
CA ALA A 11 -5.00 18.23 16.84
C ALA A 11 -4.29 17.46 17.97
N PRO A 12 -4.84 17.42 19.21
CA PRO A 12 -4.23 16.68 20.33
C PRO A 12 -4.04 15.19 20.07
N TYR A 13 -4.85 14.61 19.20
CA TYR A 13 -4.81 13.20 18.79
C TYR A 13 -3.86 12.91 17.62
N ALA A 14 -3.28 13.94 16.99
CA ALA A 14 -2.35 13.77 15.88
C ALA A 14 -0.93 13.42 16.38
N CYS A 15 -0.17 12.76 15.53
CA CYS A 15 1.25 12.50 15.78
C CYS A 15 2.05 13.79 15.62
N ASP A 16 2.58 14.30 16.73
CA ASP A 16 3.48 15.44 16.76
C ASP A 16 4.93 14.97 16.57
N PRO A 17 5.68 15.45 15.56
CA PRO A 17 7.07 15.06 15.35
C PRO A 17 7.98 15.38 16.53
N ALA A 18 7.65 16.40 17.35
CA ALA A 18 8.39 16.74 18.58
C ALA A 18 8.17 15.72 19.71
N ARG A 19 7.12 14.89 19.60
CA ARG A 19 6.78 13.83 20.56
C ARG A 19 6.96 12.42 19.93
N SER A 20 7.68 12.33 18.81
CA SER A 20 7.97 11.04 18.18
C SER A 20 8.66 10.10 19.17
N ARG A 21 8.33 8.82 19.07
CA ARG A 21 9.01 7.74 19.81
C ARG A 21 10.43 7.48 19.29
N GLY A 22 10.83 8.22 18.25
CA GLY A 22 12.19 8.21 17.73
C GLY A 22 12.46 7.08 16.73
N ARG A 23 13.73 6.78 16.57
CA ARG A 23 14.30 5.85 15.60
C ARG A 23 15.01 4.69 16.31
N ARG A 24 15.21 3.56 15.63
CA ARG A 24 15.95 2.42 16.17
C ARG A 24 17.41 2.78 16.48
N TYR A 25 18.02 3.56 15.59
CA TYR A 25 19.39 4.05 15.76
C TYR A 25 19.36 5.54 16.02
N PRO A 26 19.92 6.02 17.16
CA PRO A 26 19.97 7.44 17.46
C PRO A 26 20.71 8.26 16.39
N GLU A 27 20.15 9.37 16.00
CA GLU A 27 20.73 10.30 15.03
C GLU A 27 20.42 11.74 15.46
N ALA A 28 21.30 12.67 15.11
CA ALA A 28 21.07 14.09 15.32
C ALA A 28 19.86 14.59 14.51
N ASP A 29 19.15 15.56 15.06
CA ASP A 29 18.05 16.21 14.35
C ASP A 29 18.54 16.97 13.13
N ALA A 30 17.69 17.04 12.11
CA ALA A 30 18.00 17.82 10.93
C ALA A 30 17.64 19.30 11.17
N PRO A 31 18.48 20.25 10.73
CA PRO A 31 18.25 21.68 11.04
C PRO A 31 16.97 22.26 10.42
N THR A 32 16.48 21.66 9.32
CA THR A 32 15.41 22.22 8.48
C THR A 32 14.23 21.27 8.25
N ARG A 33 14.26 20.06 8.82
CA ARG A 33 13.26 19.02 8.58
C ARG A 33 12.90 18.32 9.87
N ASN A 34 11.60 18.11 10.10
CA ASN A 34 11.14 17.28 11.19
C ASN A 34 11.38 15.77 10.93
N ALA A 35 11.07 14.93 11.92
CA ALA A 35 11.30 13.48 11.84
C ALA A 35 10.58 12.84 10.64
N PHE A 36 9.32 13.20 10.39
CA PHE A 36 8.49 12.59 9.35
C PHE A 36 8.86 13.09 7.93
N GLN A 37 9.29 14.34 7.80
CA GLN A 37 9.86 14.85 6.54
C GLN A 37 11.15 14.13 6.18
N ARG A 38 12.01 13.83 7.17
CA ARG A 38 13.20 13.00 6.93
C ARG A 38 12.84 11.58 6.51
N ASP A 39 11.78 11.00 7.09
CA ASP A 39 11.32 9.67 6.70
C ASP A 39 10.86 9.65 5.24
N ARG A 40 10.01 10.59 4.84
CA ARG A 40 9.59 10.76 3.44
C ARG A 40 10.79 10.86 2.50
N ASP A 41 11.76 11.72 2.81
CA ASP A 41 12.95 11.91 1.97
C ASP A 41 13.75 10.59 1.84
N ARG A 42 13.92 9.84 2.95
CA ARG A 42 14.60 8.54 2.95
C ARG A 42 13.89 7.51 2.09
N ILE A 43 12.56 7.48 2.15
CA ILE A 43 11.72 6.59 1.36
C ILE A 43 11.86 6.92 -0.13
N VAL A 44 11.67 8.18 -0.52
CA VAL A 44 11.76 8.63 -1.92
C VAL A 44 13.12 8.33 -2.54
N HIS A 45 14.19 8.44 -1.75
CA HIS A 45 15.55 8.14 -2.22
C HIS A 45 15.91 6.65 -2.15
N SER A 46 15.08 5.77 -1.60
CA SER A 46 15.36 4.34 -1.50
C SER A 46 15.35 3.63 -2.86
N THR A 47 16.03 2.50 -2.92
CA THR A 47 16.03 1.64 -4.12
C THR A 47 14.67 0.97 -4.30
N ALA A 48 14.05 0.54 -3.20
CA ALA A 48 12.73 -0.08 -3.22
C ALA A 48 11.66 0.86 -3.79
N PHE A 49 11.66 2.14 -3.40
CA PHE A 49 10.72 3.13 -3.94
C PHE A 49 10.87 3.32 -5.46
N ARG A 50 12.10 3.41 -5.98
CA ARG A 50 12.34 3.51 -7.42
C ARG A 50 11.85 2.29 -8.20
N ARG A 51 11.91 1.09 -7.58
CA ARG A 51 11.44 -0.15 -8.22
C ARG A 51 9.92 -0.19 -8.38
N LEU A 52 9.14 0.57 -7.59
CA LEU A 52 7.68 0.62 -7.69
C LEU A 52 7.18 1.06 -9.06
N VAL A 53 7.97 1.84 -9.83
CA VAL A 53 7.61 2.24 -11.20
C VAL A 53 7.51 1.06 -12.18
N TYR A 54 8.17 -0.05 -11.86
CA TYR A 54 8.21 -1.26 -12.69
C TYR A 54 7.54 -2.48 -12.00
N LYS A 55 6.69 -2.23 -11.02
CA LYS A 55 5.85 -3.25 -10.38
C LYS A 55 4.39 -3.02 -10.71
N THR A 56 3.73 -4.07 -11.16
CA THR A 56 2.32 -4.09 -11.48
C THR A 56 1.45 -3.77 -10.26
N GLN A 57 0.39 -2.96 -10.48
CA GLN A 57 -0.69 -2.80 -9.51
C GLN A 57 -1.73 -3.92 -9.70
N VAL A 58 -2.38 -4.00 -10.85
CA VAL A 58 -3.38 -5.03 -11.21
C VAL A 58 -3.05 -5.70 -12.54
N PHE A 59 -2.78 -4.90 -13.58
CA PHE A 59 -2.46 -5.38 -14.92
C PHE A 59 -0.95 -5.39 -15.13
N LEU A 60 -0.42 -6.44 -15.74
CA LEU A 60 1.01 -6.52 -16.01
C LEU A 60 1.45 -5.35 -16.89
N ASN A 61 2.52 -4.66 -16.50
CA ASN A 61 3.00 -3.43 -17.14
C ASN A 61 3.38 -3.59 -18.62
N HIS A 62 3.59 -4.81 -19.11
CA HIS A 62 3.87 -5.08 -20.53
C HIS A 62 2.62 -5.09 -21.42
N GLU A 63 1.41 -4.98 -20.84
CA GLU A 63 0.16 -4.90 -21.61
C GLU A 63 -0.17 -3.45 -22.06
N GLY A 64 0.61 -2.43 -21.62
CA GLY A 64 0.47 -1.04 -22.06
C GLY A 64 1.05 0.01 -21.13
N ASP A 65 1.62 1.08 -21.69
CA ASP A 65 2.32 2.15 -20.96
C ASP A 65 1.42 3.04 -20.10
N LEU A 66 0.09 2.90 -20.21
CA LEU A 66 -0.88 3.76 -19.53
C LEU A 66 -1.51 3.13 -18.30
N TYR A 67 -1.17 1.88 -17.97
CA TYR A 67 -1.66 1.24 -16.74
C TYR A 67 -0.91 1.74 -15.52
N ARG A 68 -1.61 1.76 -14.38
CA ARG A 68 -1.04 2.25 -13.14
C ARG A 68 0.02 1.31 -12.60
N THR A 69 1.14 1.91 -12.22
CA THR A 69 2.21 1.24 -11.47
C THR A 69 2.01 1.46 -9.97
N ARG A 70 2.68 0.67 -9.15
CA ARG A 70 2.66 0.88 -7.69
C ARG A 70 3.20 2.25 -7.28
N LEU A 71 4.12 2.84 -8.05
CA LEU A 71 4.61 4.19 -7.79
C LEU A 71 3.50 5.24 -7.94
N THR A 72 2.77 5.21 -9.06
CA THR A 72 1.67 6.17 -9.29
C THR A 72 0.54 5.97 -8.30
N HIS A 73 0.21 4.71 -7.95
CA HIS A 73 -0.72 4.39 -6.88
C HIS A 73 -0.29 5.00 -5.54
N SER A 74 0.94 4.76 -5.08
CA SER A 74 1.44 5.31 -3.81
C SER A 74 1.39 6.83 -3.76
N LEU A 75 1.63 7.51 -4.89
CA LEU A 75 1.50 8.97 -5.00
C LEU A 75 0.04 9.43 -4.86
N GLU A 76 -0.91 8.73 -5.48
CA GLU A 76 -2.33 9.05 -5.36
C GLU A 76 -2.86 8.76 -3.94
N VAL A 77 -2.44 7.66 -3.31
CA VAL A 77 -2.75 7.39 -1.89
C VAL A 77 -2.22 8.51 -0.98
N ALA A 78 -0.99 8.97 -1.22
CA ALA A 78 -0.41 10.08 -0.47
C ALA A 78 -1.20 11.39 -0.67
N GLN A 79 -1.61 11.68 -1.89
CA GLN A 79 -2.40 12.87 -2.22
C GLN A 79 -3.77 12.85 -1.53
N LEU A 80 -4.51 11.73 -1.61
CA LEU A 80 -5.81 11.56 -0.95
C LEU A 80 -5.65 11.61 0.58
N GLY A 81 -4.70 10.86 1.12
CA GLY A 81 -4.43 10.80 2.55
C GLY A 81 -4.08 12.17 3.13
N ARG A 82 -3.21 12.95 2.48
CA ARG A 82 -2.86 14.31 2.92
C ARG A 82 -4.05 15.26 2.88
N SER A 83 -4.92 15.15 1.88
CA SER A 83 -6.14 15.97 1.80
C SER A 83 -7.07 15.71 3.00
N MET A 84 -7.29 14.44 3.34
CA MET A 84 -8.06 14.06 4.52
C MET A 84 -7.37 14.46 5.83
N ALA A 85 -6.05 14.24 5.94
CA ALA A 85 -5.26 14.60 7.11
C ALA A 85 -5.35 16.09 7.44
N ARG A 86 -5.26 16.95 6.42
CA ARG A 86 -5.41 18.40 6.58
C ARG A 86 -6.76 18.78 7.17
N SER A 87 -7.84 18.17 6.68
CA SER A 87 -9.20 18.42 7.17
C SER A 87 -9.40 17.95 8.62
N LEU A 88 -8.74 16.86 9.00
CA LEU A 88 -8.77 16.28 10.34
C LEU A 88 -7.68 16.83 11.28
N ARG A 89 -6.88 17.81 10.83
CA ARG A 89 -5.72 18.37 11.57
C ARG A 89 -4.71 17.32 12.05
N LEU A 90 -4.51 16.26 11.23
CA LEU A 90 -3.49 15.23 11.40
C LEU A 90 -2.17 15.67 10.76
N ASN A 91 -1.11 14.93 11.02
CA ASN A 91 0.21 15.21 10.45
C ASN A 91 0.31 14.76 9.00
N GLU A 92 0.29 15.71 8.05
CA GLU A 92 0.37 15.43 6.61
C GLU A 92 1.68 14.77 6.19
N ASP A 93 2.83 15.17 6.81
CA ASP A 93 4.13 14.59 6.48
C ASP A 93 4.22 13.10 6.86
N LEU A 94 3.61 12.73 8.00
CA LEU A 94 3.55 11.33 8.43
C LEU A 94 2.65 10.51 7.50
N VAL A 95 1.47 11.02 7.14
CA VAL A 95 0.57 10.36 6.19
C VAL A 95 1.27 10.15 4.85
N GLU A 96 1.98 11.15 4.35
CA GLU A 96 2.75 11.04 3.10
C GLU A 96 3.84 9.98 3.21
N ALA A 97 4.62 9.98 4.28
CA ALA A 97 5.69 9.00 4.49
C ALA A 97 5.14 7.55 4.55
N ILE A 98 4.04 7.32 5.29
CA ILE A 98 3.40 6.01 5.36
C ILE A 98 2.86 5.59 3.99
N ALA A 99 2.15 6.48 3.29
CA ALA A 99 1.56 6.20 1.99
C ALA A 99 2.62 5.87 0.92
N LEU A 100 3.77 6.55 0.92
CA LEU A 100 4.86 6.26 -0.01
C LEU A 100 5.60 4.96 0.30
N ALA A 101 5.54 4.49 1.55
CA ALA A 101 6.28 3.31 1.99
C ALA A 101 5.45 2.03 2.07
N HIS A 102 4.11 2.11 2.05
CA HIS A 102 3.25 0.98 2.37
C HIS A 102 3.44 -0.22 1.44
N ASP A 103 3.79 0.03 0.17
CA ASP A 103 3.92 -0.99 -0.89
C ASP A 103 5.37 -1.42 -1.19
N LEU A 104 6.37 -0.95 -0.42
CA LEU A 104 7.79 -1.24 -0.69
C LEU A 104 8.14 -2.72 -0.68
N GLY A 105 7.40 -3.53 0.08
CA GLY A 105 7.61 -4.97 0.22
C GLY A 105 6.80 -5.83 -0.76
N HIS A 106 6.03 -5.24 -1.66
CA HIS A 106 5.31 -6.02 -2.66
C HIS A 106 6.24 -6.78 -3.61
N THR A 107 5.83 -8.00 -3.94
CA THR A 107 6.50 -8.88 -4.91
C THR A 107 6.32 -8.37 -6.35
N PRO A 108 7.13 -8.83 -7.31
CA PRO A 108 6.76 -8.72 -8.71
C PRO A 108 5.41 -9.41 -8.96
N PHE A 109 4.67 -8.93 -9.95
CA PHE A 109 3.34 -9.42 -10.35
C PHE A 109 2.25 -9.28 -9.28
N GLY A 110 2.38 -8.34 -8.37
CA GLY A 110 1.35 -7.99 -7.40
C GLY A 110 0.93 -9.15 -6.49
N HIS A 111 -0.37 -9.35 -6.32
CA HIS A 111 -0.92 -10.41 -5.45
C HIS A 111 -0.59 -11.82 -5.94
N ALA A 112 -0.52 -12.06 -7.26
CA ALA A 112 -0.13 -13.35 -7.81
C ALA A 112 1.25 -13.81 -7.33
N GLY A 113 2.23 -12.89 -7.37
CA GLY A 113 3.57 -13.14 -6.87
C GLY A 113 3.63 -13.32 -5.36
N GLN A 114 2.83 -12.54 -4.61
CA GLN A 114 2.73 -12.69 -3.16
C GLN A 114 2.21 -14.09 -2.76
N ASP A 115 1.11 -14.51 -3.37
CA ASP A 115 0.50 -15.81 -3.06
C ASP A 115 1.47 -16.96 -3.37
N ALA A 116 2.13 -16.91 -4.54
CA ALA A 116 3.13 -17.90 -4.92
C ALA A 116 4.31 -17.93 -3.92
N LEU A 117 4.79 -16.75 -3.51
CA LEU A 117 5.90 -16.68 -2.55
C LEU A 117 5.48 -17.11 -1.14
N GLN A 118 4.22 -16.83 -0.74
CA GLN A 118 3.63 -17.34 0.50
C GLN A 118 3.57 -18.88 0.48
N ASP A 119 3.14 -19.48 -0.63
CA ASP A 119 3.09 -20.95 -0.79
C ASP A 119 4.49 -21.55 -0.69
N CYS A 120 5.47 -21.00 -1.39
CA CYS A 120 6.87 -21.43 -1.34
C CYS A 120 7.46 -21.30 0.07
N MET A 121 7.09 -20.28 0.81
CA MET A 121 7.59 -20.00 2.16
C MET A 121 6.76 -20.65 3.27
N ALA A 122 5.74 -21.44 2.97
CA ALA A 122 4.82 -22.02 3.98
C ALA A 122 5.56 -22.79 5.08
N ALA A 123 6.58 -23.57 4.73
CA ALA A 123 7.42 -24.31 5.67
C ALA A 123 8.55 -23.45 6.30
N HIS A 124 8.72 -22.20 5.86
CA HIS A 124 9.84 -21.32 6.21
C HIS A 124 9.38 -20.00 6.86
N GLY A 125 8.26 -20.02 7.59
CA GLY A 125 7.73 -18.87 8.31
C GLY A 125 6.74 -18.01 7.51
N GLY A 126 6.44 -18.36 6.25
CA GLY A 126 5.52 -17.66 5.39
C GLY A 126 6.08 -16.38 4.77
N PHE A 127 5.28 -15.76 3.92
CA PHE A 127 5.58 -14.47 3.30
C PHE A 127 4.33 -13.58 3.35
N GLU A 128 4.51 -12.29 3.63
CA GLU A 128 3.44 -11.31 3.67
C GLU A 128 4.04 -9.93 3.37
N HIS A 129 3.44 -9.17 2.42
CA HIS A 129 4.04 -7.95 1.90
C HIS A 129 4.19 -6.83 2.94
N ASN A 130 3.31 -6.73 3.95
CA ASN A 130 3.48 -5.71 5.01
C ASN A 130 4.69 -6.00 5.89
N LEU A 131 4.91 -7.31 6.22
CA LEU A 131 6.13 -7.73 6.92
C LEU A 131 7.35 -7.49 6.06
N GLN A 132 7.25 -7.74 4.77
CA GLN A 132 8.33 -7.47 3.82
C GLN A 132 8.59 -5.97 3.67
N SER A 133 7.55 -5.11 3.67
CA SER A 133 7.73 -3.65 3.67
C SER A 133 8.51 -3.19 4.90
N LEU A 134 8.18 -3.73 6.08
CA LEU A 134 8.94 -3.45 7.31
C LEU A 134 10.39 -3.94 7.19
N ARG A 135 10.62 -5.15 6.66
CA ARG A 135 11.99 -5.66 6.42
C ARG A 135 12.79 -4.80 5.46
N VAL A 136 12.16 -4.31 4.39
CA VAL A 136 12.81 -3.40 3.44
C VAL A 136 13.34 -2.16 4.15
N VAL A 137 12.49 -1.50 4.94
CA VAL A 137 12.87 -0.24 5.61
C VAL A 137 13.74 -0.43 6.85
N ASP A 138 13.75 -1.61 7.46
CA ASP A 138 14.51 -1.90 8.67
C ASP A 138 15.84 -2.62 8.43
N GLU A 139 15.94 -3.43 7.33
CA GLU A 139 17.04 -4.38 7.16
C GLU A 139 17.65 -4.41 5.74
N LEU A 140 16.82 -4.23 4.67
CA LEU A 140 17.25 -4.59 3.31
C LEU A 140 17.78 -3.41 2.47
N GLU A 141 17.42 -2.18 2.80
CA GLU A 141 18.02 -1.01 2.15
C GLU A 141 19.42 -0.75 2.71
N GLU A 142 20.40 -0.63 1.84
CA GLU A 142 21.81 -0.39 2.18
C GLU A 142 22.21 1.02 1.72
N ARG A 143 21.92 2.03 2.56
CA ARG A 143 22.15 3.44 2.21
C ARG A 143 23.02 4.20 3.20
N TYR A 144 23.15 3.71 4.41
CA TYR A 144 23.83 4.39 5.50
C TYR A 144 24.98 3.53 6.03
N PRO A 145 26.17 4.11 6.27
CA PRO A 145 27.32 3.31 6.71
C PRO A 145 27.19 2.78 8.14
N GLN A 146 26.28 3.34 8.96
CA GLN A 146 26.17 3.00 10.36
C GLN A 146 25.14 1.91 10.67
N PHE A 147 24.18 1.67 9.74
CA PHE A 147 23.08 0.73 9.96
C PHE A 147 22.48 0.27 8.63
N ASN A 148 21.86 -0.90 8.66
CA ASN A 148 21.01 -1.38 7.59
C ASN A 148 19.63 -0.75 7.65
N GLY A 149 18.92 -0.72 6.52
CA GLY A 149 17.61 -0.12 6.40
C GLY A 149 17.65 1.41 6.26
N LEU A 150 16.48 2.01 6.46
CA LEU A 150 16.26 3.46 6.34
C LEU A 150 16.23 4.17 7.69
N ASN A 151 16.21 3.45 8.80
CA ASN A 151 16.08 4.00 10.15
C ASN A 151 14.92 5.01 10.27
N LEU A 152 13.73 4.58 9.87
CA LEU A 152 12.53 5.42 9.94
C LEU A 152 12.04 5.59 11.39
N SER A 153 11.23 6.61 11.66
CA SER A 153 10.59 6.83 12.94
C SER A 153 9.62 5.70 13.29
N PHE A 154 9.35 5.53 14.59
CA PHE A 154 8.40 4.55 15.08
C PHE A 154 7.03 4.70 14.40
N GLU A 155 6.52 5.92 14.25
CA GLU A 155 5.20 6.22 13.73
C GLU A 155 5.07 5.83 12.26
N THR A 156 6.09 6.09 11.46
CA THR A 156 6.13 5.68 10.05
C THR A 156 6.18 4.16 9.93
N ARG A 157 7.04 3.48 10.70
CA ARG A 157 7.14 2.01 10.72
C ARG A 157 5.85 1.35 11.21
N GLU A 158 5.17 1.95 12.22
CA GLU A 158 3.86 1.50 12.70
C GLU A 158 2.80 1.55 11.59
N GLY A 159 2.81 2.62 10.80
CA GLY A 159 1.89 2.78 9.66
C GLY A 159 2.17 1.82 8.51
N ILE A 160 3.43 1.47 8.26
CA ILE A 160 3.83 0.47 7.26
C ILE A 160 3.32 -0.92 7.66
N LEU A 161 3.43 -1.30 8.93
CA LEU A 161 2.96 -2.60 9.43
C LEU A 161 1.44 -2.60 9.64
N LYS A 162 0.66 -2.58 8.55
CA LYS A 162 -0.81 -2.49 8.57
C LYS A 162 -1.46 -3.67 9.30
N HIS A 163 -1.03 -4.88 8.95
CA HIS A 163 -1.52 -6.16 9.47
C HIS A 163 -0.35 -7.00 9.97
N CYS A 164 -0.59 -7.82 10.98
CA CYS A 164 0.40 -8.75 11.48
C CYS A 164 -0.28 -9.90 12.23
N ALA A 165 -0.02 -11.13 11.82
CA ALA A 165 -0.47 -12.29 12.55
C ALA A 165 0.20 -12.35 13.93
N LEU A 166 -0.50 -12.82 14.97
CA LEU A 166 0.01 -12.84 16.34
C LEU A 166 1.35 -13.59 16.49
N ARG A 167 1.59 -14.63 15.68
CA ARG A 167 2.86 -15.34 15.67
C ARG A 167 4.03 -14.40 15.28
N HIS A 168 3.87 -13.66 14.20
CA HIS A 168 4.88 -12.71 13.72
C HIS A 168 5.00 -11.49 14.63
N ALA A 169 3.88 -11.04 15.23
CA ALA A 169 3.93 -9.98 16.22
C ALA A 169 4.78 -10.37 17.43
N ARG A 170 4.69 -11.63 17.91
CA ARG A 170 5.55 -12.14 19.00
C ARG A 170 7.03 -12.20 18.60
N GLU A 171 7.32 -12.63 17.37
CA GLU A 171 8.69 -12.70 16.85
C GLU A 171 9.33 -11.30 16.74
N ILE A 172 8.58 -10.31 16.22
CA ILE A 172 9.06 -8.93 16.10
C ILE A 172 9.22 -8.30 17.48
N GLU A 173 8.24 -8.50 18.39
CA GLU A 173 8.28 -7.97 19.75
C GLU A 173 9.45 -8.55 20.57
N ALA A 174 9.81 -9.82 20.32
CA ALA A 174 10.98 -10.43 20.96
C ALA A 174 12.30 -9.78 20.53
N ARG A 175 12.38 -9.27 19.29
CA ARG A 175 13.57 -8.56 18.76
C ARG A 175 13.57 -7.08 19.14
N GLU A 176 12.40 -6.45 19.26
CA GLU A 176 12.22 -5.04 19.57
C GLU A 176 11.08 -4.87 20.59
N PRO A 177 11.37 -5.09 21.89
CA PRO A 177 10.38 -4.97 22.95
C PRO A 177 9.74 -3.58 23.02
N GLY A 178 8.41 -3.52 23.01
CA GLY A 178 7.66 -2.26 22.94
C GLY A 178 7.68 -1.60 21.57
N GLY A 179 8.17 -2.29 20.52
CA GLY A 179 8.24 -1.83 19.15
C GLY A 179 6.88 -1.77 18.45
N VAL A 180 6.93 -1.68 17.10
CA VAL A 180 5.73 -1.48 16.26
C VAL A 180 4.76 -2.66 16.29
N ALA A 181 5.22 -3.86 16.68
CA ALA A 181 4.39 -5.05 16.76
C ALA A 181 3.61 -5.17 18.08
N ALA A 182 4.00 -4.45 19.14
CA ALA A 182 3.39 -4.48 20.46
C ALA A 182 1.88 -4.25 20.42
N ARG A 183 1.40 -3.36 19.53
CA ARG A 183 -0.03 -3.03 19.39
C ARG A 183 -0.89 -4.24 19.03
N PHE A 184 -0.39 -5.17 18.22
CA PHE A 184 -1.14 -6.37 17.85
C PHE A 184 -1.33 -7.32 19.03
N LEU A 185 -0.33 -7.41 19.93
CA LEU A 185 -0.41 -8.21 21.15
C LEU A 185 -1.31 -7.55 22.19
N ARG A 186 -1.27 -6.23 22.29
CA ARG A 186 -2.09 -5.44 23.22
C ARG A 186 -3.51 -5.14 22.67
N ARG A 187 -3.77 -5.48 21.40
CA ARG A 187 -5.02 -5.19 20.70
C ARG A 187 -5.37 -3.70 20.68
N THR A 188 -4.36 -2.83 20.55
CA THR A 188 -4.55 -1.39 20.39
C THR A 188 -4.49 -0.96 18.93
N GLN A 189 -5.05 0.21 18.62
CA GLN A 189 -5.02 0.78 17.28
C GLN A 189 -3.73 1.53 17.01
N PRO A 190 -3.30 1.66 15.74
CA PRO A 190 -2.24 2.58 15.37
C PRO A 190 -2.74 4.03 15.44
N SER A 191 -1.86 4.98 15.17
CA SER A 191 -2.23 6.40 15.02
C SER A 191 -3.32 6.60 13.97
N LEU A 192 -4.03 7.74 14.04
CA LEU A 192 -5.05 8.08 13.03
C LEU A 192 -4.44 8.26 11.65
N GLU A 193 -3.21 8.77 11.56
CA GLU A 193 -2.47 8.88 10.30
C GLU A 193 -2.29 7.51 9.63
N ALA A 194 -1.95 6.49 10.41
CA ALA A 194 -1.82 5.12 9.91
C ALA A 194 -3.17 4.52 9.52
N GLN A 195 -4.23 4.73 10.33
CA GLN A 195 -5.59 4.30 9.99
C GLN A 195 -6.06 4.97 8.70
N LEU A 196 -5.77 6.25 8.52
CA LEU A 196 -6.15 7.03 7.34
C LEU A 196 -5.49 6.52 6.07
N CYS A 197 -4.22 6.16 6.12
CA CYS A 197 -3.51 5.58 4.98
C CYS A 197 -4.16 4.28 4.49
N ASN A 198 -4.69 3.43 5.40
CA ASN A 198 -5.37 2.20 4.99
C ASN A 198 -6.63 2.49 4.17
N LEU A 199 -7.40 3.51 4.56
CA LEU A 199 -8.64 3.84 3.86
C LEU A 199 -8.38 4.65 2.58
N ALA A 200 -7.35 5.50 2.57
CA ALA A 200 -6.88 6.19 1.37
C ALA A 200 -6.41 5.20 0.29
N ASP A 201 -5.69 4.15 0.69
CA ASP A 201 -5.28 3.04 -0.16
C ASP A 201 -6.49 2.32 -0.79
N GLU A 202 -7.49 1.98 0.05
CA GLU A 202 -8.75 1.36 -0.42
C GLU A 202 -9.48 2.22 -1.46
N ILE A 203 -9.60 3.52 -1.21
CA ILE A 203 -10.28 4.46 -2.11
C ILE A 203 -9.53 4.58 -3.44
N ALA A 204 -8.22 4.79 -3.38
CA ALA A 204 -7.36 4.89 -4.56
C ALA A 204 -7.41 3.62 -5.40
N TYR A 205 -7.25 2.46 -4.76
CA TYR A 205 -7.25 1.15 -5.40
C TYR A 205 -8.54 0.90 -6.19
N ASN A 206 -9.70 1.11 -5.56
CA ASN A 206 -10.99 0.93 -6.23
C ASN A 206 -11.17 1.85 -7.45
N ALA A 207 -10.73 3.11 -7.35
CA ALA A 207 -10.80 4.06 -8.45
C ALA A 207 -9.89 3.68 -9.63
N HIS A 208 -8.69 3.18 -9.31
CA HIS A 208 -7.73 2.71 -10.32
C HIS A 208 -8.26 1.50 -11.07
N ASP A 209 -8.86 0.56 -10.35
CA ASP A 209 -9.38 -0.67 -10.94
C ASP A 209 -10.53 -0.42 -11.90
N ILE A 210 -11.38 0.58 -11.60
CA ILE A 210 -12.43 1.01 -12.54
C ILE A 210 -11.81 1.58 -13.81
N ASP A 211 -10.84 2.52 -13.68
CA ASP A 211 -10.22 3.17 -14.84
C ASP A 211 -9.44 2.16 -15.70
N ASP A 212 -8.58 1.37 -15.08
CA ASP A 212 -7.76 0.37 -15.78
C ASP A 212 -8.62 -0.76 -16.36
N GLY A 213 -9.66 -1.20 -15.64
CA GLY A 213 -10.60 -2.21 -16.11
C GLY A 213 -11.41 -1.78 -17.34
N ILE A 214 -11.87 -0.51 -17.38
CA ILE A 214 -12.56 0.04 -18.54
C ILE A 214 -11.55 0.30 -19.68
N ARG A 215 -10.37 0.79 -19.37
CA ARG A 215 -9.30 1.07 -20.34
C ARG A 215 -8.84 -0.20 -21.07
N SER A 216 -8.69 -1.29 -20.34
CA SER A 216 -8.31 -2.61 -20.90
C SER A 216 -9.44 -3.28 -21.69
N GLY A 217 -10.67 -2.79 -21.57
CA GLY A 217 -11.85 -3.41 -22.17
C GLY A 217 -12.36 -4.64 -21.40
N LEU A 218 -11.78 -4.97 -20.25
CA LEU A 218 -12.26 -6.06 -19.39
C LEU A 218 -13.55 -5.69 -18.64
N LEU A 219 -13.75 -4.40 -18.41
CA LEU A 219 -15.00 -3.84 -17.89
C LEU A 219 -15.61 -2.90 -18.92
N SER A 220 -16.93 -2.90 -19.01
CA SER A 220 -17.71 -1.93 -19.78
C SER A 220 -18.44 -0.96 -18.87
N VAL A 221 -18.71 0.26 -19.36
CA VAL A 221 -19.52 1.25 -18.63
C VAL A 221 -20.92 0.69 -18.32
N ALA A 222 -21.51 -0.11 -19.23
CA ALA A 222 -22.79 -0.76 -19.02
C ALA A 222 -22.76 -1.76 -17.83
N GLN A 223 -21.70 -2.52 -17.65
CA GLN A 223 -21.53 -3.36 -16.46
C GLN A 223 -21.38 -2.51 -15.20
N MET A 224 -20.61 -1.42 -15.25
CA MET A 224 -20.42 -0.52 -14.10
C MET A 224 -21.72 0.15 -13.62
N GLN A 225 -22.73 0.31 -14.48
CA GLN A 225 -24.05 0.83 -14.08
C GLN A 225 -24.79 -0.11 -13.09
N GLN A 226 -24.34 -1.35 -12.92
CA GLN A 226 -24.85 -2.26 -11.89
C GLN A 226 -24.30 -1.96 -10.49
N VAL A 227 -23.25 -1.14 -10.39
CA VAL A 227 -22.63 -0.73 -9.13
C VAL A 227 -23.33 0.54 -8.64
N PRO A 228 -24.03 0.51 -7.48
CA PRO A 228 -24.83 1.67 -7.03
C PRO A 228 -24.05 2.97 -6.94
N LEU A 229 -22.82 2.92 -6.45
CA LEU A 229 -21.96 4.10 -6.32
C LEU A 229 -21.59 4.68 -7.69
N PHE A 230 -21.27 3.84 -8.68
CA PHE A 230 -20.97 4.32 -10.04
C PHE A 230 -22.22 4.84 -10.75
N ALA A 231 -23.34 4.14 -10.64
CA ALA A 231 -24.63 4.53 -11.25
C ALA A 231 -25.08 5.93 -10.76
N LEU A 232 -25.03 6.16 -9.44
CA LEU A 232 -25.38 7.45 -8.83
C LEU A 232 -24.62 8.62 -9.47
N TYR A 233 -23.29 8.51 -9.55
CA TYR A 233 -22.47 9.60 -10.09
C TYR A 233 -22.52 9.69 -11.63
N SER A 234 -22.80 8.57 -12.29
CA SER A 234 -23.07 8.56 -13.73
C SER A 234 -24.35 9.33 -14.06
N GLU A 235 -25.45 9.12 -13.34
CA GLU A 235 -26.70 9.86 -13.49
C GLU A 235 -26.52 11.37 -13.21
N GLN A 236 -25.85 11.72 -12.12
CA GLN A 236 -25.55 13.11 -11.79
C GLN A 236 -24.70 13.79 -12.87
N THR A 237 -23.69 13.09 -13.38
CA THR A 237 -22.82 13.61 -14.43
C THR A 237 -23.60 13.86 -15.72
N LEU A 238 -24.49 12.96 -16.12
CA LEU A 238 -25.33 13.12 -17.32
C LEU A 238 -26.39 14.18 -17.13
N ALA A 239 -26.94 14.35 -15.92
CA ALA A 239 -27.89 15.44 -15.63
C ALA A 239 -27.26 16.83 -15.77
N GLU A 240 -26.01 17.02 -15.32
CA GLU A 240 -25.28 18.27 -15.42
C GLU A 240 -24.61 18.48 -16.79
N HIS A 241 -24.21 17.39 -17.45
CA HIS A 241 -23.48 17.37 -18.72
C HIS A 241 -24.09 16.37 -19.70
N PRO A 242 -25.29 16.61 -20.27
CA PRO A 242 -26.01 15.61 -21.08
C PRO A 242 -25.26 15.16 -22.34
N ALA A 243 -24.32 15.96 -22.84
CA ALA A 243 -23.52 15.62 -24.03
C ALA A 243 -22.21 14.91 -23.73
N VAL A 244 -21.87 14.68 -22.44
CA VAL A 244 -20.61 14.03 -22.07
C VAL A 244 -20.64 12.54 -22.41
N GLN A 245 -19.58 12.05 -23.07
CA GLN A 245 -19.47 10.65 -23.50
C GLN A 245 -18.02 10.12 -23.37
N GLY A 246 -17.88 8.81 -23.45
CA GLY A 246 -16.59 8.12 -23.51
C GLY A 246 -15.75 8.38 -22.27
N ARG A 247 -14.45 8.56 -22.44
CA ARG A 247 -13.49 8.73 -21.33
C ARG A 247 -13.82 9.92 -20.42
N ARG A 248 -14.31 11.03 -20.97
CA ARG A 248 -14.66 12.20 -20.15
C ARG A 248 -15.79 11.90 -19.16
N HIS A 249 -16.78 11.12 -19.57
CA HIS A 249 -17.85 10.64 -18.68
C HIS A 249 -17.26 9.78 -17.55
N VAL A 250 -16.46 8.77 -17.87
CA VAL A 250 -15.85 7.87 -16.88
C VAL A 250 -14.98 8.64 -15.88
N TYR A 251 -14.11 9.54 -16.35
CA TYR A 251 -13.26 10.34 -15.47
C TYR A 251 -14.05 11.25 -14.54
N GLU A 252 -15.13 11.87 -15.01
CA GLU A 252 -15.96 12.71 -14.17
C GLU A 252 -16.69 11.89 -13.10
N VAL A 253 -17.19 10.70 -13.45
CA VAL A 253 -17.80 9.77 -12.49
C VAL A 253 -16.79 9.36 -11.43
N ILE A 254 -15.60 8.89 -11.82
CA ILE A 254 -14.54 8.48 -10.87
C ILE A 254 -14.13 9.65 -9.96
N ARG A 255 -13.96 10.86 -10.53
CA ARG A 255 -13.62 12.07 -9.76
C ARG A 255 -14.66 12.37 -8.69
N ARG A 256 -15.95 12.25 -9.01
CA ARG A 256 -17.06 12.48 -8.07
C ARG A 256 -17.08 11.39 -6.99
N MET A 257 -16.93 10.13 -7.38
CA MET A 257 -16.82 9.00 -6.44
C MET A 257 -15.69 9.19 -5.45
N LEU A 258 -14.49 9.58 -5.92
CA LEU A 258 -13.33 9.84 -5.06
C LEU A 258 -13.63 10.99 -4.08
N SER A 259 -14.17 12.11 -4.58
CA SER A 259 -14.45 13.28 -3.75
C SER A 259 -15.43 12.95 -2.62
N ASP A 260 -16.51 12.24 -2.95
CA ASP A 260 -17.55 11.91 -1.97
C ASP A 260 -17.06 10.91 -0.92
N GLN A 261 -16.32 9.88 -1.34
CA GLN A 261 -15.69 8.94 -0.41
C GLN A 261 -14.73 9.65 0.57
N VAL A 262 -13.92 10.60 0.06
CA VAL A 262 -13.01 11.41 0.89
C VAL A 262 -13.78 12.26 1.89
N TYR A 263 -14.84 12.92 1.46
CA TYR A 263 -15.69 13.74 2.37
C TYR A 263 -16.45 12.88 3.37
N ASP A 264 -16.93 11.71 2.96
CA ASP A 264 -17.61 10.77 3.86
C ASP A 264 -16.65 10.30 4.99
N VAL A 265 -15.42 9.92 4.64
CA VAL A 265 -14.39 9.54 5.63
C VAL A 265 -14.11 10.68 6.61
N ILE A 266 -13.94 11.92 6.11
CA ILE A 266 -13.68 13.09 6.95
C ILE A 266 -14.83 13.30 7.93
N ASN A 267 -16.08 13.25 7.45
CA ASN A 267 -17.26 13.49 8.26
C ASN A 267 -17.49 12.37 9.29
N ALA A 268 -17.42 11.11 8.87
CA ALA A 268 -17.61 9.95 9.75
C ALA A 268 -16.51 9.88 10.83
N THR A 269 -15.27 10.14 10.46
CA THR A 269 -14.13 10.18 11.40
C THR A 269 -14.27 11.35 12.38
N SER A 270 -14.67 12.54 11.90
CA SER A 270 -14.91 13.70 12.76
C SER A 270 -16.02 13.43 13.79
N ALA A 271 -17.10 12.79 13.36
CA ALA A 271 -18.20 12.41 14.26
C ALA A 271 -17.73 11.38 15.33
N ALA A 272 -16.93 10.40 14.92
CA ALA A 272 -16.37 9.40 15.85
C ALA A 272 -15.42 10.04 16.87
N LEU A 273 -14.60 11.00 16.46
CA LEU A 273 -13.70 11.75 17.35
C LEU A 273 -14.49 12.64 18.34
N GLN A 274 -15.53 13.32 17.87
CA GLN A 274 -16.42 14.12 18.72
C GLN A 274 -17.12 13.27 19.78
N ALA A 275 -17.54 12.06 19.42
CA ALA A 275 -18.19 11.13 20.34
C ALA A 275 -17.25 10.65 21.47
N LEU A 276 -15.92 10.69 21.27
CA LEU A 276 -14.93 10.39 22.30
C LEU A 276 -14.61 11.58 23.23
N GLY A 277 -15.08 12.81 22.91
CA GLY A 277 -14.85 13.99 23.72
C GLY A 277 -13.40 14.44 23.75
N GLU A 278 -12.95 15.16 22.71
CA GLU A 278 -11.57 15.72 22.58
C GLU A 278 -10.44 14.74 22.96
N PRO A 279 -10.33 13.60 22.27
CA PRO A 279 -9.36 12.58 22.63
C PRO A 279 -7.92 13.07 22.39
N ASP A 280 -7.00 12.52 23.14
CA ASP A 280 -5.56 12.56 22.85
C ASP A 280 -5.14 11.30 22.03
N LEU A 281 -3.85 11.22 21.70
CA LEU A 281 -3.29 10.09 20.96
C LEU A 281 -3.43 8.75 21.73
N ALA A 282 -3.37 8.77 23.05
CA ALA A 282 -3.51 7.57 23.87
C ALA A 282 -4.96 7.05 23.86
N ALA A 283 -5.94 7.94 23.96
CA ALA A 283 -7.36 7.62 23.85
C ALA A 283 -7.69 7.04 22.47
N VAL A 284 -7.16 7.62 21.39
CA VAL A 284 -7.31 7.10 20.02
C VAL A 284 -6.77 5.67 19.89
N ARG A 285 -5.60 5.39 20.47
CA ARG A 285 -5.01 4.05 20.42
C ARG A 285 -5.79 3.00 21.22
N ALA A 286 -6.49 3.41 22.27
CA ALA A 286 -7.30 2.54 23.11
C ALA A 286 -8.72 2.31 22.55
N ALA A 287 -9.21 3.21 21.70
CA ALA A 287 -10.54 3.13 21.08
C ALA A 287 -10.57 2.07 19.95
N PRO A 288 -11.76 1.63 19.49
CA PRO A 288 -11.89 0.97 18.20
C PRO A 288 -11.37 1.83 17.06
N ALA A 289 -11.18 1.25 15.86
CA ALA A 289 -10.78 2.02 14.69
C ALA A 289 -11.74 3.19 14.44
N LEU A 290 -11.19 4.41 14.39
CA LEU A 290 -11.97 5.65 14.29
C LEU A 290 -12.06 6.18 12.85
N VAL A 291 -11.03 5.91 12.03
CA VAL A 291 -11.07 6.27 10.62
C VAL A 291 -11.93 5.26 9.87
N GLN A 292 -13.08 5.73 9.37
CA GLN A 292 -14.09 4.85 8.80
C GLN A 292 -14.98 5.58 7.79
N PHE A 293 -15.60 4.83 6.93
CA PHE A 293 -16.76 5.29 6.17
C PHE A 293 -18.01 5.34 7.04
N SER A 294 -18.99 6.16 6.66
CA SER A 294 -20.36 6.00 7.12
C SER A 294 -20.90 4.61 6.76
N ALA A 295 -21.94 4.15 7.45
CA ALA A 295 -22.56 2.85 7.15
C ALA A 295 -23.02 2.74 5.68
N THR A 296 -23.59 3.82 5.14
CA THR A 296 -24.05 3.89 3.74
C THR A 296 -22.88 3.77 2.76
N MET A 297 -21.83 4.58 2.93
CA MET A 297 -20.66 4.55 2.05
C MET A 297 -19.92 3.21 2.19
N ARG A 298 -19.84 2.64 3.37
CA ARG A 298 -19.26 1.30 3.59
C ARG A 298 -19.99 0.22 2.78
N ALA A 299 -21.32 0.24 2.78
CA ALA A 299 -22.11 -0.69 1.99
C ALA A 299 -21.87 -0.52 0.48
N GLN A 300 -21.82 0.72 -0.01
CA GLN A 300 -21.55 1.04 -1.41
C GLN A 300 -20.13 0.64 -1.84
N SER A 301 -19.10 0.94 -1.03
CA SER A 301 -17.71 0.53 -1.28
C SER A 301 -17.58 -1.00 -1.28
N SER A 302 -18.29 -1.69 -0.38
CA SER A 302 -18.28 -3.16 -0.35
C SER A 302 -18.92 -3.76 -1.59
N ALA A 303 -20.02 -3.18 -2.08
CA ALA A 303 -20.67 -3.61 -3.33
C ALA A 303 -19.74 -3.41 -4.54
N LEU A 304 -19.04 -2.28 -4.62
CA LEU A 304 -18.04 -2.02 -5.65
C LEU A 304 -16.91 -3.04 -5.61
N LYS A 305 -16.33 -3.31 -4.44
CA LYS A 305 -15.27 -4.33 -4.28
C LYS A 305 -15.72 -5.71 -4.72
N SER A 306 -16.93 -6.12 -4.33
CA SER A 306 -17.49 -7.42 -4.72
C SER A 306 -17.67 -7.52 -6.23
N PHE A 307 -18.12 -6.43 -6.87
CA PHE A 307 -18.27 -6.36 -8.31
C PHE A 307 -16.92 -6.46 -9.03
N LEU A 308 -15.91 -5.68 -8.61
CA LEU A 308 -14.56 -5.73 -9.18
C LEU A 308 -13.92 -7.11 -9.00
N PHE A 309 -14.10 -7.74 -7.83
CA PHE A 309 -13.61 -9.08 -7.59
C PHE A 309 -14.21 -10.10 -8.56
N ALA A 310 -15.53 -10.06 -8.79
CA ALA A 310 -16.20 -11.01 -9.65
C ALA A 310 -15.93 -10.77 -11.15
N ASN A 311 -15.87 -9.52 -11.58
CA ASN A 311 -15.87 -9.16 -13.00
C ASN A 311 -14.50 -8.79 -13.56
N LEU A 312 -13.56 -8.31 -12.70
CA LEU A 312 -12.22 -7.92 -13.10
C LEU A 312 -11.17 -8.96 -12.68
N TYR A 313 -11.02 -9.22 -11.38
CA TYR A 313 -9.96 -10.14 -10.92
C TYR A 313 -10.18 -11.59 -11.30
N ARG A 314 -11.43 -12.01 -11.50
CA ARG A 314 -11.79 -13.34 -11.99
C ARG A 314 -12.03 -13.40 -13.49
N HIS A 315 -11.73 -12.35 -14.22
CA HIS A 315 -11.78 -12.37 -15.66
C HIS A 315 -10.79 -13.43 -16.22
N PRO A 316 -11.18 -14.27 -17.22
CA PRO A 316 -10.32 -15.36 -17.70
C PRO A 316 -8.92 -14.91 -18.13
N GLN A 317 -8.80 -13.76 -18.77
CA GLN A 317 -7.52 -13.19 -19.18
C GLN A 317 -6.64 -12.84 -17.97
N VAL A 318 -7.20 -12.20 -16.94
CA VAL A 318 -6.47 -11.87 -15.70
C VAL A 318 -6.05 -13.15 -14.98
N MET A 319 -6.93 -14.16 -14.92
CA MET A 319 -6.61 -15.45 -14.29
C MET A 319 -5.47 -16.18 -14.99
N LEU A 320 -5.45 -16.17 -16.33
CA LEU A 320 -4.36 -16.78 -17.10
C LEU A 320 -3.01 -16.12 -16.78
N THR A 321 -2.95 -14.81 -16.82
CA THR A 321 -1.74 -14.04 -16.52
C THR A 321 -1.30 -14.23 -15.06
N THR A 322 -2.26 -14.31 -14.13
CA THR A 322 -2.01 -14.60 -12.70
C THR A 322 -1.34 -15.97 -12.53
N GLU A 323 -1.81 -17.01 -13.22
CA GLU A 323 -1.24 -18.35 -13.12
C GLU A 323 0.18 -18.42 -13.69
N GLN A 324 0.42 -17.74 -14.81
CA GLN A 324 1.78 -17.62 -15.36
C GLN A 324 2.73 -16.91 -14.38
N ALA A 325 2.28 -15.82 -13.76
CA ALA A 325 3.06 -15.07 -12.78
C ALA A 325 3.38 -15.94 -11.53
N ARG A 326 2.42 -16.72 -11.04
CA ARG A 326 2.63 -17.67 -9.94
C ARG A 326 3.69 -18.71 -10.30
N THR A 327 3.62 -19.26 -11.51
CA THR A 327 4.60 -20.22 -12.02
C THR A 327 6.01 -19.60 -12.06
N VAL A 328 6.15 -18.40 -12.60
CA VAL A 328 7.44 -17.68 -12.64
C VAL A 328 8.04 -17.54 -11.26
N VAL A 329 7.27 -17.08 -10.27
CA VAL A 329 7.77 -16.88 -8.91
C VAL A 329 8.14 -18.21 -8.23
N ALA A 330 7.32 -19.25 -8.39
CA ALA A 330 7.59 -20.57 -7.81
C ALA A 330 8.84 -21.22 -8.42
N GLU A 331 9.02 -21.14 -9.73
CA GLU A 331 10.20 -21.69 -10.43
C GLU A 331 11.47 -20.90 -10.08
N LEU A 332 11.40 -19.55 -9.96
CA LEU A 332 12.51 -18.72 -9.46
C LEU A 332 12.89 -19.11 -8.04
N PHE A 333 11.93 -19.30 -7.15
CA PHE A 333 12.20 -19.71 -5.77
C PHE A 333 12.91 -21.05 -5.72
N ALA A 334 12.43 -22.05 -6.45
CA ALA A 334 13.06 -23.36 -6.52
C ALA A 334 14.48 -23.31 -7.13
N ALA A 335 14.67 -22.54 -8.20
CA ALA A 335 15.98 -22.38 -8.85
C ALA A 335 17.02 -21.74 -7.92
N TYR A 336 16.70 -20.63 -7.24
CA TYR A 336 17.63 -19.99 -6.32
C TYR A 336 17.85 -20.78 -5.03
N LEU A 337 16.85 -21.56 -4.58
CA LEU A 337 17.02 -22.42 -3.41
C LEU A 337 18.02 -23.56 -3.71
N SER A 338 17.99 -24.11 -4.93
CA SER A 338 18.89 -25.19 -5.36
C SER A 338 20.27 -24.68 -5.79
N ALA A 339 20.35 -23.48 -6.38
CA ALA A 339 21.58 -22.86 -6.86
C ALA A 339 21.75 -21.42 -6.30
N PRO A 340 22.08 -21.26 -5.00
CA PRO A 340 22.17 -19.95 -4.36
C PRO A 340 23.20 -19.01 -4.99
N HIS A 341 24.23 -19.55 -5.63
CA HIS A 341 25.28 -18.78 -6.32
C HIS A 341 24.75 -18.00 -7.55
N GLU A 342 23.55 -18.30 -8.01
CA GLU A 342 22.86 -17.53 -9.06
C GLU A 342 22.30 -16.19 -8.55
N MET A 343 22.19 -16.03 -7.23
CA MET A 343 21.85 -14.73 -6.61
C MET A 343 23.11 -13.88 -6.40
N PRO A 344 22.96 -12.55 -6.22
CA PRO A 344 24.06 -11.71 -5.74
C PRO A 344 24.68 -12.25 -4.44
N SER A 345 25.98 -12.07 -4.28
CA SER A 345 26.77 -12.67 -3.20
C SER A 345 26.27 -12.34 -1.79
N ASP A 346 25.73 -11.15 -1.60
CA ASP A 346 25.15 -10.67 -0.33
C ASP A 346 23.89 -11.46 0.08
N PHE A 347 23.06 -11.88 -0.88
CA PHE A 347 21.92 -12.76 -0.65
C PHE A 347 22.36 -14.22 -0.51
N ALA A 348 23.25 -14.68 -1.37
CA ALA A 348 23.73 -16.06 -1.38
C ALA A 348 24.44 -16.45 -0.07
N ALA A 349 25.10 -15.49 0.60
CA ALA A 349 25.83 -15.70 1.85
C ALA A 349 24.94 -15.73 3.11
N ARG A 350 23.65 -15.40 3.02
CA ARG A 350 22.77 -15.34 4.19
C ARG A 350 22.46 -16.75 4.71
N ALA A 351 22.50 -16.90 6.05
CA ALA A 351 22.30 -18.19 6.72
C ALA A 351 20.87 -18.76 6.52
N ASP A 352 19.84 -17.90 6.62
CA ASP A 352 18.46 -18.27 6.32
C ASP A 352 18.23 -18.18 4.80
N ARG A 353 18.57 -19.25 4.10
CA ARG A 353 18.51 -19.33 2.65
C ARG A 353 17.11 -19.13 2.08
N PRO A 354 16.05 -19.81 2.57
CA PRO A 354 14.71 -19.59 2.05
C PRO A 354 14.26 -18.12 2.18
N ARG A 355 14.58 -17.48 3.30
CA ARG A 355 14.27 -16.06 3.52
C ARG A 355 15.09 -15.16 2.61
N ALA A 356 16.36 -15.45 2.39
CA ALA A 356 17.21 -14.70 1.47
C ALA A 356 16.68 -14.76 0.02
N VAL A 357 16.24 -15.94 -0.41
CA VAL A 357 15.59 -16.13 -1.72
C VAL A 357 14.29 -15.32 -1.81
N ALA A 358 13.44 -15.38 -0.78
CA ALA A 358 12.20 -14.63 -0.74
C ALA A 358 12.45 -13.10 -0.77
N ASP A 359 13.42 -12.62 0.01
CA ASP A 359 13.82 -11.20 0.04
C ASP A 359 14.32 -10.74 -1.34
N TYR A 360 15.13 -11.57 -2.01
CA TYR A 360 15.67 -11.26 -3.34
C TYR A 360 14.57 -11.21 -4.40
N ILE A 361 13.69 -12.22 -4.45
CA ILE A 361 12.55 -12.25 -5.40
C ILE A 361 11.60 -11.08 -5.14
N ALA A 362 11.24 -10.83 -3.88
CA ALA A 362 10.37 -9.71 -3.52
C ALA A 362 10.97 -8.34 -3.94
N GLY A 363 12.30 -8.23 -3.97
CA GLY A 363 13.00 -7.05 -4.47
C GLY A 363 13.00 -6.86 -5.98
N MET A 364 12.59 -7.86 -6.78
CA MET A 364 12.59 -7.78 -8.24
C MET A 364 11.47 -6.87 -8.75
N THR A 365 11.68 -6.32 -9.95
CA THR A 365 10.62 -5.76 -10.79
C THR A 365 10.01 -6.87 -11.66
N ASP A 366 8.83 -6.66 -12.21
CA ASP A 366 8.16 -7.65 -13.06
C ASP A 366 9.02 -8.05 -14.26
N ARG A 367 9.58 -7.06 -14.95
CA ARG A 367 10.48 -7.28 -16.10
C ARG A 367 11.75 -8.03 -15.71
N PHE A 368 12.33 -7.73 -14.55
CA PHE A 368 13.53 -8.41 -14.08
C PHE A 368 13.22 -9.86 -13.71
N ALA A 369 12.11 -10.12 -13.01
CA ALA A 369 11.68 -11.47 -12.66
C ALA A 369 11.43 -12.33 -13.90
N GLY A 370 10.77 -11.79 -14.94
CA GLY A 370 10.57 -12.49 -16.21
C GLY A 370 11.86 -12.84 -16.93
N ARG A 371 12.82 -11.91 -16.98
CA ARG A 371 14.15 -12.17 -17.60
C ARG A 371 14.97 -13.20 -16.82
N GLU A 372 14.99 -13.10 -15.51
CA GLU A 372 15.69 -14.07 -14.65
C GLU A 372 15.07 -15.47 -14.75
N HIS A 373 13.75 -15.55 -14.82
CA HIS A 373 13.07 -16.81 -15.06
C HIS A 373 13.48 -17.42 -16.41
N ALA A 374 13.48 -16.64 -17.50
CA ALA A 374 13.92 -17.11 -18.80
C ALA A 374 15.40 -17.53 -18.80
N ARG A 375 16.25 -16.79 -18.11
CA ARG A 375 17.70 -17.11 -17.95
C ARG A 375 17.91 -18.45 -17.25
N LEU A 376 17.18 -18.71 -16.15
CA LEU A 376 17.40 -19.88 -15.31
C LEU A 376 16.69 -21.15 -15.82
N THR A 377 15.55 -20.99 -16.51
CA THR A 377 14.69 -22.12 -16.95
C THR A 377 14.71 -22.36 -18.44
N GLY A 378 15.19 -21.42 -19.25
CA GLY A 378 15.10 -21.45 -20.72
C GLY A 378 13.67 -21.20 -21.24
N ARG A 379 12.70 -20.84 -20.38
CA ARG A 379 11.28 -20.67 -20.73
C ARG A 379 10.86 -19.22 -20.61
N GLN A 380 10.13 -18.71 -21.57
CA GLN A 380 9.51 -17.37 -21.52
C GLN A 380 8.00 -17.53 -21.35
N LEU A 381 7.49 -17.30 -20.13
CA LEU A 381 6.07 -17.42 -19.81
C LEU A 381 5.32 -16.10 -19.88
N LEU A 382 5.99 -15.00 -19.58
CA LEU A 382 5.45 -13.63 -19.65
C LEU A 382 6.21 -12.88 -20.73
N GLY A 383 5.51 -12.08 -21.55
CA GLY A 383 6.14 -11.28 -22.60
C GLY A 383 7.23 -10.39 -22.01
N ALA A 384 8.46 -10.56 -22.48
CA ALA A 384 9.57 -9.65 -22.23
C ALA A 384 9.70 -8.77 -23.47
N GLU A 385 9.04 -7.62 -23.48
CA GLU A 385 9.39 -6.51 -24.36
C GLU A 385 10.01 -5.37 -23.53
#